data_58818b0fa34763f569e89cdcba586202
#
_entry.id   58818b0fa34763f569e89cdcba586202
#
_cell.length_a   1.000
_cell.length_b   1.000
_cell.length_c   1.000
_cell.angle_alpha   90.00
_cell.angle_beta   90.00
_cell.angle_gamma   90.00
#
_symmetry.space_group_name_H-M   'P 1'
#
loop_
_entity.id
_entity.type
_entity.pdbx_description
1 polymer ?
#
loop_
_entity_poly.entity_id
_entity_poly.type
_entity_poly.pdbx_seq_one_letter_code
_entity_poly.pdbx_strand_id
1 'polypeptide(L)'
;MFLGFTACFLLFQYQREREFAQEKLNNVLGNYNYQLFRRTQQTEDINQVVHQFIDDIPQKDLRVTIIDPAGKVLFDNSGAEEFNNHNDRSEVRKARLYNEGFAIRSSNSTGKRYFYTATNIGGYIYRSALPWDPYTQRVLTIDKDFIYFMALMTLIFFFVLSRFTFSIG
;
A
#
# COMPACT_ATOMS: atom_id res chain seq x y z
N MET A 1 15.33 -30.06 -13.95
CA MET A 1 15.85 -29.25 -12.83
C MET A 1 15.88 -27.76 -13.14
N PHE A 2 16.49 -27.31 -14.23
CA PHE A 2 16.65 -25.88 -14.56
C PHE A 2 15.33 -25.10 -14.70
N LEU A 3 14.32 -25.63 -15.39
CA LEU A 3 13.00 -25.01 -15.52
C LEU A 3 12.29 -24.81 -14.17
N GLY A 4 12.44 -25.78 -13.26
CA GLY A 4 11.88 -25.67 -11.91
C GLY A 4 12.53 -24.54 -11.09
N PHE A 5 13.86 -24.40 -11.19
CA PHE A 5 14.59 -23.32 -10.55
C PHE A 5 14.15 -21.96 -11.09
N THR A 6 14.04 -21.84 -12.42
CA THR A 6 13.59 -20.60 -13.07
C THR A 6 12.16 -20.22 -12.63
N ALA A 7 11.25 -21.17 -12.59
CA ALA A 7 9.88 -20.94 -12.13
C ALA A 7 9.85 -20.47 -10.66
N CYS A 8 10.60 -21.13 -9.78
CA CYS A 8 10.76 -20.71 -8.39
C CYS A 8 11.34 -19.30 -8.26
N PHE A 9 12.37 -18.99 -9.04
CA PHE A 9 12.99 -17.67 -9.03
C PHE A 9 12.02 -16.57 -9.49
N LEU A 10 11.26 -16.81 -10.56
CA LEU A 10 10.26 -15.86 -11.06
C LEU A 10 9.13 -15.66 -10.04
N LEU A 11 8.67 -16.72 -9.37
CA LEU A 11 7.66 -16.62 -8.30
C LEU A 11 8.21 -15.82 -7.10
N PHE A 12 9.45 -16.07 -6.71
CA PHE A 12 10.10 -15.34 -5.63
C PHE A 12 10.24 -13.85 -5.97
N GLN A 13 10.69 -13.54 -7.18
CA GLN A 13 10.77 -12.15 -7.65
C GLN A 13 9.40 -11.49 -7.68
N TYR A 14 8.37 -12.19 -8.17
CA TYR A 14 6.99 -11.68 -8.17
C TYR A 14 6.50 -11.33 -6.76
N GLN A 15 6.74 -12.20 -5.78
CA GLN A 15 6.35 -11.95 -4.39
C GLN A 15 7.09 -10.75 -3.80
N ARG A 16 8.41 -10.70 -4.00
CA ARG A 16 9.26 -9.61 -3.50
C ARG A 16 8.87 -8.24 -4.06
N GLU A 17 8.60 -8.17 -5.35
CA GLU A 17 8.13 -6.94 -6.00
C GLU A 17 6.79 -6.46 -5.43
N ARG A 18 5.87 -7.39 -5.20
CA ARG A 18 4.58 -7.08 -4.60
C ARG A 18 4.71 -6.54 -3.18
N GLU A 19 5.58 -7.11 -2.37
CA GLU A 19 5.87 -6.64 -1.01
C GLU A 19 6.49 -5.25 -1.06
N PHE A 20 7.48 -5.04 -1.91
CA PHE A 20 8.13 -3.74 -2.09
C PHE A 20 7.15 -2.66 -2.54
N ALA A 21 6.25 -2.98 -3.46
CA ALA A 21 5.22 -2.06 -3.93
C ALA A 21 4.24 -1.67 -2.80
N GLN A 22 3.83 -2.64 -1.95
CA GLN A 22 2.99 -2.36 -0.78
C GLN A 22 3.72 -1.49 0.25
N GLU A 23 4.99 -1.77 0.50
CA GLU A 23 5.81 -0.96 1.40
C GLU A 23 5.98 0.47 0.88
N LYS A 24 6.25 0.64 -0.41
CA LYS A 24 6.33 1.95 -1.06
C LYS A 24 5.02 2.74 -0.90
N LEU A 25 3.87 2.10 -1.12
CA LEU A 25 2.57 2.73 -0.92
C LEU A 25 2.33 3.09 0.55
N ASN A 26 2.69 2.19 1.47
CA ASN A 26 2.63 2.45 2.91
C ASN A 26 3.44 3.70 3.29
N ASN A 27 4.66 3.82 2.78
CA ASN A 27 5.54 4.96 3.04
C ASN A 27 4.96 6.27 2.49
N VAL A 28 4.37 6.25 1.28
CA VAL A 28 3.71 7.43 0.69
C VAL A 28 2.52 7.85 1.53
N LEU A 29 1.64 6.92 1.91
CA LEU A 29 0.46 7.22 2.74
C LEU A 29 0.85 7.60 4.17
N GLY A 30 1.90 7.00 4.73
CA GLY A 30 2.48 7.41 6.01
C GLY A 30 2.95 8.86 5.99
N ASN A 31 3.65 9.26 4.93
CA ASN A 31 4.04 10.67 4.74
C ASN A 31 2.84 11.60 4.65
N TYR A 32 1.74 11.18 4.01
CA TYR A 32 0.49 11.96 3.98
C TYR A 32 -0.11 12.12 5.38
N ASN A 33 -0.08 11.06 6.20
CA ASN A 33 -0.53 11.13 7.60
C ASN A 33 0.28 12.16 8.41
N TYR A 34 1.61 12.20 8.26
CA TYR A 34 2.46 13.20 8.92
C TYR A 34 2.19 14.63 8.43
N GLN A 35 1.98 14.81 7.13
CA GLN A 35 1.64 16.12 6.56
C GLN A 35 0.27 16.59 7.06
N LEU A 36 -0.73 15.72 7.08
CA LEU A 36 -2.05 16.00 7.63
C LEU A 36 -1.98 16.40 9.12
N PHE A 37 -1.23 15.63 9.92
CA PHE A 37 -0.99 15.99 11.32
C PHE A 37 -0.44 17.41 11.45
N ARG A 38 0.60 17.77 10.71
CA ARG A 38 1.19 19.11 10.76
C ARG A 38 0.19 20.21 10.38
N ARG A 39 -0.62 19.98 9.34
CA ARG A 39 -1.61 20.96 8.90
C ARG A 39 -2.77 21.10 9.92
N THR A 40 -3.22 20.00 10.53
CA THR A 40 -4.29 20.03 11.55
C THR A 40 -3.87 20.69 12.87
N GLN A 41 -2.58 20.84 13.13
CA GLN A 41 -2.08 21.61 14.28
C GLN A 41 -2.16 23.14 14.09
N GLN A 42 -2.39 23.59 12.85
CA GLN A 42 -2.35 25.03 12.50
C GLN A 42 -3.74 25.65 12.41
N THR A 43 -4.82 24.85 12.43
CA THR A 43 -6.20 25.32 12.32
C THR A 43 -7.18 24.34 12.97
N GLU A 44 -8.30 24.88 13.45
CA GLU A 44 -9.37 24.09 14.06
C GLU A 44 -10.30 23.43 13.03
N ASP A 45 -10.32 23.93 11.77
CA ASP A 45 -11.19 23.38 10.73
C ASP A 45 -10.51 22.22 9.99
N ILE A 46 -10.67 21.02 10.54
CA ILE A 46 -10.12 19.78 9.99
C ILE A 46 -10.70 19.50 8.58
N ASN A 47 -11.97 19.81 8.32
CA ASN A 47 -12.59 19.58 7.01
C ASN A 47 -11.88 20.39 5.93
N GLN A 48 -11.69 21.67 6.16
CA GLN A 48 -11.00 22.54 5.22
C GLN A 48 -9.57 22.07 4.97
N VAL A 49 -8.84 21.70 6.01
CA VAL A 49 -7.46 21.19 5.90
C VAL A 49 -7.40 19.93 5.02
N VAL A 50 -8.28 18.97 5.28
CA VAL A 50 -8.27 17.70 4.53
C VAL A 50 -8.64 17.92 3.07
N HIS A 51 -9.66 18.76 2.78
CA HIS A 51 -10.02 19.09 1.40
C HIS A 51 -8.87 19.77 0.65
N GLN A 52 -8.26 20.80 1.22
CA GLN A 52 -7.10 21.47 0.63
C GLN A 52 -5.93 20.49 0.41
N PHE A 53 -5.68 19.60 1.38
CA PHE A 53 -4.64 18.61 1.25
C PHE A 53 -4.90 17.64 0.08
N ILE A 54 -6.15 17.16 -0.09
CA ILE A 54 -6.53 16.27 -1.20
C ILE A 54 -6.40 17.00 -2.55
N ASP A 55 -6.68 18.31 -2.59
CA ASP A 55 -6.50 19.12 -3.80
C ASP A 55 -5.03 19.30 -4.19
N ASP A 56 -4.11 19.26 -3.22
CA ASP A 56 -2.68 19.41 -3.45
C ASP A 56 -2.00 18.11 -3.93
N ILE A 57 -2.62 16.94 -3.71
CA ILE A 57 -2.02 15.64 -4.04
C ILE A 57 -2.61 15.00 -5.30
N PRO A 58 -1.85 14.09 -5.98
CA PRO A 58 -2.35 13.38 -7.17
C PRO A 58 -3.52 12.41 -6.88
N GLN A 59 -3.57 11.84 -5.65
CA GLN A 59 -4.55 10.82 -5.26
C GLN A 59 -5.85 11.47 -4.76
N LYS A 60 -6.75 11.81 -5.69
CA LYS A 60 -8.03 12.48 -5.37
C LYS A 60 -9.02 11.61 -4.58
N ASP A 61 -8.90 10.28 -4.68
CA ASP A 61 -9.74 9.33 -3.97
C ASP A 61 -9.19 8.98 -2.57
N LEU A 62 -8.31 9.82 -2.01
CA LEU A 62 -7.74 9.59 -0.68
C LEU A 62 -8.83 9.70 0.39
N ARG A 63 -9.04 8.61 1.13
CA ARG A 63 -9.83 8.60 2.36
C ARG A 63 -8.93 8.90 3.55
N VAL A 64 -9.37 9.83 4.39
CA VAL A 64 -8.67 10.25 5.61
C VAL A 64 -9.56 10.00 6.80
N THR A 65 -9.01 9.39 7.86
CA THR A 65 -9.68 9.18 9.14
C THR A 65 -8.73 9.57 10.26
N ILE A 66 -9.23 10.32 11.25
CA ILE A 66 -8.49 10.67 12.47
C ILE A 66 -9.19 9.98 13.65
N ILE A 67 -8.41 9.28 14.47
CA ILE A 67 -8.90 8.43 15.57
C ILE A 67 -8.19 8.86 16.86
N ASP A 68 -8.93 9.03 17.93
CA ASP A 68 -8.40 9.41 19.22
C ASP A 68 -7.67 8.23 19.95
N PRO A 69 -7.01 8.48 21.08
CA PRO A 69 -6.38 7.43 21.87
C PRO A 69 -7.32 6.34 22.36
N ALA A 70 -8.61 6.63 22.55
CA ALA A 70 -9.64 5.68 22.96
C ALA A 70 -10.17 4.83 21.79
N GLY A 71 -9.82 5.17 20.55
CA GLY A 71 -10.25 4.48 19.33
C GLY A 71 -11.50 5.08 18.69
N LYS A 72 -12.02 6.19 19.22
CA LYS A 72 -13.17 6.90 18.66
C LYS A 72 -12.74 7.67 17.41
N VAL A 73 -13.52 7.57 16.33
CA VAL A 73 -13.32 8.36 15.12
C VAL A 73 -13.70 9.81 15.41
N LEU A 74 -12.75 10.73 15.22
CA LEU A 74 -12.95 12.17 15.33
C LEU A 74 -13.32 12.79 13.98
N PHE A 75 -12.78 12.23 12.90
CA PHE A 75 -12.99 12.73 11.54
C PHE A 75 -12.87 11.58 10.52
N ASP A 76 -13.74 11.59 9.49
CA ASP A 76 -13.67 10.72 8.32
C ASP A 76 -14.30 11.44 7.12
N ASN A 77 -13.54 11.64 6.04
CA ASN A 77 -14.03 12.36 4.85
C ASN A 77 -14.89 11.50 3.91
N SER A 78 -15.15 10.23 4.23
CA SER A 78 -16.03 9.39 3.40
C SER A 78 -17.52 9.59 3.64
N GLY A 79 -17.89 10.47 4.58
CA GLY A 79 -19.28 10.72 4.98
C GLY A 79 -19.95 9.56 5.73
N ALA A 80 -19.21 8.52 6.07
CA ALA A 80 -19.72 7.42 6.85
C ALA A 80 -19.70 7.81 8.33
N GLU A 81 -20.85 8.11 8.90
CA GLU A 81 -21.07 8.41 10.32
C GLU A 81 -20.92 7.17 11.22
N GLU A 82 -19.92 6.34 10.98
CA GLU A 82 -19.64 5.25 11.91
C GLU A 82 -18.72 5.75 13.03
N PHE A 83 -19.34 6.27 14.10
CA PHE A 83 -18.68 6.55 15.39
C PHE A 83 -18.23 5.27 16.13
N ASN A 84 -17.99 4.20 15.41
CA ASN A 84 -17.53 2.94 15.96
C ASN A 84 -16.08 3.03 16.44
N ASN A 85 -15.77 2.30 17.50
CA ASN A 85 -14.40 2.15 17.96
C ASN A 85 -13.57 1.40 16.92
N HIS A 86 -12.48 2.02 16.45
CA HIS A 86 -11.60 1.47 15.41
C HIS A 86 -10.32 0.83 15.96
N ASN A 87 -10.16 0.66 17.28
CA ASN A 87 -8.99 0.04 17.88
C ASN A 87 -8.80 -1.44 17.49
N ASP A 88 -9.87 -2.12 17.07
CA ASP A 88 -9.87 -3.50 16.60
C ASP A 88 -9.28 -3.68 15.19
N ARG A 89 -9.16 -2.59 14.43
CA ARG A 89 -8.65 -2.62 13.06
C ARG A 89 -7.18 -3.01 13.02
N SER A 90 -6.81 -3.93 12.13
CA SER A 90 -5.47 -4.51 12.08
C SER A 90 -4.37 -3.47 11.85
N GLU A 91 -4.61 -2.49 10.96
CA GLU A 91 -3.69 -1.39 10.71
C GLU A 91 -3.55 -0.47 11.94
N VAL A 92 -4.64 -0.20 12.66
CA VAL A 92 -4.65 0.64 13.87
C VAL A 92 -3.91 -0.05 15.00
N ARG A 93 -4.17 -1.34 15.24
CA ARG A 93 -3.43 -2.12 16.26
C ARG A 93 -1.93 -2.14 15.99
N LYS A 94 -1.54 -2.35 14.73
CA LYS A 94 -0.12 -2.30 14.34
C LYS A 94 0.47 -0.91 14.61
N ALA A 95 -0.24 0.16 14.21
CA ALA A 95 0.22 1.53 14.46
C ALA A 95 0.34 1.85 15.96
N ARG A 96 -0.54 1.32 16.82
CA ARG A 96 -0.43 1.46 18.28
C ARG A 96 0.82 0.79 18.84
N LEU A 97 1.25 -0.35 18.27
CA LEU A 97 2.39 -1.15 18.73
C LEU A 97 3.73 -0.68 18.14
N TYR A 98 3.72 -0.31 16.87
CA TYR A 98 4.93 -0.08 16.06
C TYR A 98 5.02 1.32 15.47
N ASN A 99 4.13 2.26 15.89
CA ASN A 99 3.92 3.60 15.36
C ASN A 99 3.37 3.65 13.92
N GLU A 100 3.48 2.58 13.16
CA GLU A 100 2.95 2.46 11.80
C GLU A 100 2.33 1.08 11.56
N GLY A 101 1.33 1.03 10.69
CA GLY A 101 0.72 -0.23 10.30
C GLY A 101 -0.11 -0.07 9.03
N PHE A 102 -0.15 -1.12 8.22
CA PHE A 102 -1.00 -1.15 7.05
C PHE A 102 -1.81 -2.45 6.95
N ALA A 103 -2.89 -2.39 6.20
CA ALA A 103 -3.74 -3.54 5.88
C ALA A 103 -4.51 -3.33 4.58
N ILE A 104 -4.78 -4.43 3.87
CA ILE A 104 -5.70 -4.46 2.74
C ILE A 104 -6.96 -5.18 3.19
N ARG A 105 -8.08 -4.46 3.28
CA ARG A 105 -9.36 -5.02 3.70
C ARG A 105 -10.55 -4.30 3.08
N SER A 106 -11.72 -4.92 3.15
CA SER A 106 -12.98 -4.28 2.77
C SER A 106 -13.41 -3.27 3.85
N SER A 107 -13.90 -2.13 3.39
CA SER A 107 -14.51 -1.11 4.25
C SER A 107 -15.95 -1.53 4.57
N ASN A 108 -16.33 -1.52 5.85
CA ASN A 108 -17.71 -1.83 6.26
C ASN A 108 -18.69 -0.75 5.77
N SER A 109 -18.24 0.50 5.68
CA SER A 109 -19.08 1.64 5.30
C SER A 109 -19.30 1.76 3.79
N THR A 110 -18.29 1.39 2.96
CA THR A 110 -18.36 1.55 1.50
C THR A 110 -18.48 0.22 0.74
N GLY A 111 -18.24 -0.93 1.39
CA GLY A 111 -18.17 -2.26 0.78
C GLY A 111 -16.97 -2.47 -0.15
N LYS A 112 -16.19 -1.44 -0.46
CA LYS A 112 -15.02 -1.51 -1.33
C LYS A 112 -13.78 -1.95 -0.56
N ARG A 113 -12.84 -2.58 -1.27
CA ARG A 113 -11.51 -2.89 -0.70
C ARG A 113 -10.62 -1.65 -0.75
N TYR A 114 -9.88 -1.44 0.33
CA TYR A 114 -8.90 -0.35 0.46
C TYR A 114 -7.55 -0.87 0.95
N PHE A 115 -6.50 -0.18 0.55
CA PHE A 115 -5.20 -0.22 1.20
C PHE A 115 -5.20 0.88 2.26
N TYR A 116 -5.12 0.49 3.52
CA TYR A 116 -5.09 1.39 4.67
C TYR A 116 -3.68 1.51 5.20
N THR A 117 -3.26 2.73 5.53
CA THR A 117 -2.04 3.02 6.29
C THR A 117 -2.42 3.85 7.51
N ALA A 118 -2.02 3.41 8.68
CA ALA A 118 -2.25 4.10 9.95
C ALA A 118 -0.90 4.51 10.58
N THR A 119 -0.82 5.73 11.09
CA THR A 119 0.37 6.28 11.76
C THR A 119 -0.06 6.82 13.12
N ASN A 120 0.63 6.39 14.18
CA ASN A 120 0.41 6.87 15.54
C ASN A 120 1.28 8.11 15.80
N ILE A 121 0.64 9.23 16.06
CA ILE A 121 1.33 10.49 16.34
C ILE A 121 0.73 11.07 17.62
N GLY A 122 1.51 11.08 18.70
CA GLY A 122 1.06 11.58 20.00
C GLY A 122 -0.16 10.84 20.60
N GLY A 123 -0.33 9.55 20.28
CA GLY A 123 -1.47 8.75 20.71
C GLY A 123 -2.69 8.82 19.78
N TYR A 124 -2.76 9.80 18.89
CA TYR A 124 -3.78 9.87 17.84
C TYR A 124 -3.37 9.06 16.63
N ILE A 125 -4.32 8.41 15.99
CA ILE A 125 -4.07 7.69 14.73
C ILE A 125 -4.56 8.54 13.57
N TYR A 126 -3.63 8.90 12.70
CA TYR A 126 -3.89 9.42 11.36
C TYR A 126 -3.90 8.25 10.39
N ARG A 127 -5.01 8.03 9.70
CA ARG A 127 -5.18 6.90 8.79
C ARG A 127 -5.58 7.39 7.41
N SER A 128 -4.75 7.11 6.44
CA SER A 128 -5.01 7.32 5.02
C SER A 128 -5.37 6.00 4.34
N ALA A 129 -6.26 6.04 3.35
CA ALA A 129 -6.60 4.87 2.56
C ALA A 129 -6.86 5.22 1.10
N LEU A 130 -6.47 4.30 0.21
CA LEU A 130 -6.79 4.37 -1.22
C LEU A 130 -7.60 3.13 -1.63
N PRO A 131 -8.56 3.28 -2.58
CA PRO A 131 -9.26 2.13 -3.14
C PRO A 131 -8.25 1.11 -3.70
N TRP A 132 -8.42 -0.17 -3.31
CA TRP A 132 -7.61 -1.28 -3.81
C TRP A 132 -8.22 -1.81 -5.11
N ASP A 133 -8.18 -0.97 -6.15
CA ASP A 133 -8.72 -1.25 -7.48
C ASP A 133 -7.61 -1.69 -8.47
N PRO A 134 -7.96 -2.11 -9.69
CA PRO A 134 -6.98 -2.47 -10.71
C PRO A 134 -6.03 -1.34 -11.10
N TYR A 135 -6.43 -0.08 -10.93
CA TYR A 135 -5.58 1.07 -11.21
C TYR A 135 -4.51 1.22 -10.13
N THR A 136 -4.90 1.24 -8.85
CA THR A 136 -3.95 1.25 -7.72
C THR A 136 -3.03 0.05 -7.76
N GLN A 137 -3.55 -1.13 -8.13
CA GLN A 137 -2.74 -2.33 -8.34
C GLN A 137 -1.77 -2.17 -9.52
N ARG A 138 -2.14 -1.49 -10.62
CA ARG A 138 -1.24 -1.25 -11.76
C ARG A 138 -0.09 -0.31 -11.43
N VAL A 139 -0.33 0.73 -10.64
CA VAL A 139 0.74 1.63 -10.16
C VAL A 139 1.75 0.86 -9.30
N LEU A 140 1.30 -0.23 -8.69
CA LEU A 140 2.10 -1.14 -7.87
C LEU A 140 2.59 -2.37 -8.66
N THR A 141 2.19 -2.55 -9.94
CA THR A 141 2.62 -3.70 -10.72
C THR A 141 4.05 -3.54 -11.19
N ILE A 142 4.73 -4.63 -11.08
CA ILE A 142 5.99 -5.01 -11.67
C ILE A 142 6.05 -4.50 -13.10
N ASP A 143 7.19 -3.96 -13.43
CA ASP A 143 7.55 -3.73 -14.83
C ASP A 143 7.52 -5.08 -15.56
N LYS A 144 6.43 -5.30 -16.30
CA LYS A 144 6.23 -6.55 -17.05
C LYS A 144 7.37 -6.76 -18.05
N ASP A 145 7.98 -5.67 -18.51
CA ASP A 145 9.09 -5.72 -19.43
C ASP A 145 10.32 -6.35 -18.78
N PHE A 146 10.53 -6.12 -17.47
CA PHE A 146 11.57 -6.82 -16.71
C PHE A 146 11.32 -8.34 -16.61
N ILE A 147 10.08 -8.77 -16.39
CA ILE A 147 9.74 -10.21 -16.36
C ILE A 147 9.95 -10.83 -17.73
N TYR A 148 9.50 -10.18 -18.80
CA TYR A 148 9.71 -10.66 -20.16
C TYR A 148 11.19 -10.71 -20.53
N PHE A 149 11.97 -9.69 -20.14
CA PHE A 149 13.41 -9.67 -20.32
C PHE A 149 14.09 -10.85 -19.61
N MET A 150 13.76 -11.10 -18.34
CA MET A 150 14.30 -12.23 -17.57
C MET A 150 13.92 -13.58 -18.19
N ALA A 151 12.68 -13.74 -18.63
CA ALA A 151 12.23 -14.96 -19.31
C ALA A 151 12.97 -15.17 -20.64
N LEU A 152 13.16 -14.11 -21.43
CA LEU A 152 13.90 -14.15 -22.68
C LEU A 152 15.38 -14.52 -22.46
N MET A 153 16.03 -13.88 -21.49
CA MET A 153 17.44 -14.19 -21.14
C MET A 153 17.60 -15.65 -20.69
N THR A 154 16.64 -16.18 -19.96
CA THR A 154 16.62 -17.59 -19.54
C THR A 154 16.50 -18.53 -20.73
N LEU A 155 15.65 -18.23 -21.71
CA LEU A 155 15.49 -19.02 -22.94
C LEU A 155 16.78 -18.98 -23.78
N ILE A 156 17.39 -17.83 -23.95
CA ILE A 156 18.67 -17.67 -24.68
C ILE A 156 19.74 -18.52 -24.00
N PHE A 157 19.89 -18.43 -22.69
CA PHE A 157 20.87 -19.20 -21.93
C PHE A 157 20.65 -20.71 -22.07
N PHE A 158 19.38 -21.16 -22.01
CA PHE A 158 19.03 -22.57 -22.22
C PHE A 158 19.41 -23.04 -23.64
N PHE A 159 19.13 -22.22 -24.65
CA PHE A 159 19.46 -22.53 -26.03
C PHE A 159 20.97 -22.65 -26.25
N VAL A 160 21.75 -21.71 -25.70
CA VAL A 160 23.23 -21.73 -25.77
C VAL A 160 23.79 -22.97 -25.10
N LEU A 161 23.33 -23.30 -23.88
CA LEU A 161 23.76 -24.51 -23.18
C LEU A 161 23.41 -25.80 -23.97
N SER A 162 22.20 -25.87 -24.52
CA SER A 162 21.78 -27.00 -25.34
C SER A 162 22.66 -27.19 -26.54
N ARG A 163 22.98 -26.10 -27.27
CA ARG A 163 23.89 -26.15 -28.45
C ARG A 163 25.30 -26.59 -28.05
N PHE A 164 25.80 -26.08 -26.92
CA PHE A 164 27.13 -26.44 -26.43
C PHE A 164 27.18 -27.93 -26.04
N THR A 165 26.18 -28.46 -25.39
CA THR A 165 26.08 -29.89 -24.98
C THR A 165 26.05 -30.81 -26.21
N PHE A 166 25.26 -30.44 -27.22
CA PHE A 166 25.21 -31.21 -28.50
C PHE A 166 26.47 -31.11 -29.35
N SER A 167 27.29 -30.07 -29.16
CA SER A 167 28.54 -29.90 -29.93
C SER A 167 29.73 -30.67 -29.34
N ILE A 168 29.66 -31.11 -28.09
CA ILE A 168 30.73 -31.83 -27.37
C ILE A 168 30.47 -33.34 -27.33
N GLY A 169 29.25 -33.82 -27.56
CA GLY A 169 28.89 -35.22 -27.62
C GLY A 169 28.84 -35.74 -29.04
#